data_aca9e4ef51d5fdf1aa0c35ec63a56747
#
_entry.id   aca9e4ef51d5fdf1aa0c35ec63a56747
#
_cell.length_a   1.000
_cell.length_b   1.000
_cell.length_c   1.000
_cell.angle_alpha   90.00
_cell.angle_beta   90.00
_cell.angle_gamma   90.00
#
_symmetry.space_group_name_H-M   'P 1'
#
loop_
_entity.id
_entity.type
_entity.pdbx_description
1 polymer ?
#
loop_
_entity_poly.entity_id
_entity_poly.type
_entity_poly.pdbx_seq_one_letter_code
_entity_poly.pdbx_strand_id
1 'polypeptide(L)'
;NGRRRQRQMCIRDRHYTKDQSIRTAKLVNDFSENGIVGFDIAADEAGYPIDNHIDAFDYVNQNKLNITAHAGEAKGPESIWETIEKLHATRIGHGVRCTEDNSLVDFLAKNNYHLEICLTSNLKTKTFNSYLEHTLNKIYDSSISLSLNTDGRTISNTTLSEEYLIAYKEFNWDLKKLKKTNLEAIKFSFSSYEIKDKLIKIINSSY
;
A
#
# COMPACT_ATOMS: atom_id res chain seq x y z
N ASN A 1 -22.11 -23.04 7.11
CA ASN A 1 -21.72 -22.06 6.06
C ASN A 1 -20.95 -20.91 6.69
N GLY A 2 -19.67 -21.14 7.03
CA GLY A 2 -18.77 -20.10 7.46
C GLY A 2 -18.44 -19.15 6.31
N ARG A 3 -19.21 -18.11 6.13
CA ARG A 3 -18.79 -16.98 5.28
C ARG A 3 -17.50 -16.44 5.88
N ARG A 4 -16.36 -16.63 5.21
CA ARG A 4 -15.12 -15.93 5.55
C ARG A 4 -15.44 -14.44 5.48
N ARG A 5 -15.50 -13.78 6.64
CA ARG A 5 -15.59 -12.32 6.68
C ARG A 5 -14.27 -11.79 6.13
N GLN A 6 -14.34 -11.24 4.94
CA GLN A 6 -13.20 -10.57 4.35
C GLN A 6 -12.93 -9.31 5.18
N ARG A 7 -11.72 -9.18 5.69
CA ARG A 7 -11.30 -7.96 6.38
C ARG A 7 -11.19 -6.86 5.33
N GLN A 8 -11.73 -5.70 5.63
CA GLN A 8 -11.81 -4.58 4.71
C GLN A 8 -11.16 -3.34 5.31
N MET A 9 -10.61 -2.50 4.46
CA MET A 9 -10.27 -1.12 4.78
C MET A 9 -11.37 -0.20 4.25
N CYS A 10 -11.66 0.87 4.97
CA CYS A 10 -12.49 1.94 4.46
C CYS A 10 -11.59 2.94 3.75
N ILE A 11 -11.72 3.01 2.42
CA ILE A 11 -10.98 3.93 1.57
C ILE A 11 -11.75 5.25 1.47
N ARG A 12 -11.03 6.37 1.57
CA ARG A 12 -11.55 7.69 1.28
C ARG A 12 -10.98 8.23 0.00
N ASP A 13 -11.85 8.69 -0.87
CA ASP A 13 -11.42 9.39 -2.07
C ASP A 13 -10.99 10.82 -1.71
N ARG A 14 -9.89 11.28 -2.26
CA ARG A 14 -9.30 12.61 -1.98
C ARG A 14 -10.24 13.79 -2.24
N HIS A 15 -11.23 13.65 -3.13
CA HIS A 15 -12.18 14.72 -3.43
C HIS A 15 -13.29 14.93 -2.37
N TYR A 16 -13.34 14.09 -1.34
CA TYR A 16 -14.32 14.24 -0.27
C TYR A 16 -13.98 15.38 0.68
N THR A 17 -15.04 15.92 1.30
CA THR A 17 -14.90 17.00 2.29
C THR A 17 -14.36 16.48 3.62
N LYS A 18 -13.88 17.40 4.45
CA LYS A 18 -13.41 17.14 5.81
C LYS A 18 -14.45 16.37 6.65
N ASP A 19 -15.72 16.81 6.62
CA ASP A 19 -16.80 16.16 7.37
C ASP A 19 -17.07 14.73 6.91
N GLN A 20 -16.98 14.48 5.60
CA GLN A 20 -17.15 13.14 5.05
C GLN A 20 -15.98 12.24 5.47
N SER A 21 -14.76 12.77 5.49
CA SER A 21 -13.58 12.02 5.90
C SER A 21 -13.65 11.61 7.37
N ILE A 22 -13.94 12.55 8.27
CA ILE A 22 -14.07 12.26 9.72
C ILE A 22 -15.20 11.28 10.02
N ARG A 23 -16.33 11.37 9.30
CA ARG A 23 -17.42 10.40 9.45
C ARG A 23 -16.97 8.99 9.09
N THR A 24 -16.17 8.83 8.04
CA THR A 24 -15.63 7.51 7.67
C THR A 24 -14.62 7.00 8.69
N ALA A 25 -13.75 7.88 9.20
CA ALA A 25 -12.82 7.51 10.26
C ALA A 25 -13.54 6.98 11.52
N LYS A 26 -14.65 7.62 11.89
CA LYS A 26 -15.51 7.14 13.00
C LYS A 26 -16.14 5.78 12.69
N LEU A 27 -16.62 5.55 11.46
CA LEU A 27 -17.12 4.23 11.06
C LEU A 27 -16.03 3.14 11.13
N VAL A 28 -14.79 3.46 10.77
CA VAL A 28 -13.67 2.52 10.93
C VAL A 28 -13.51 2.12 12.40
N ASN A 29 -13.58 3.07 13.30
CA ASN A 29 -13.50 2.82 14.75
C ASN A 29 -14.68 1.95 15.23
N ASP A 30 -15.90 2.32 14.87
CA ASP A 30 -17.14 1.65 15.32
C ASP A 30 -17.21 0.19 14.84
N PHE A 31 -16.60 -0.12 13.70
CA PHE A 31 -16.61 -1.45 13.08
C PHE A 31 -15.27 -2.17 13.11
N SER A 32 -14.29 -1.68 13.85
CA SER A 32 -12.94 -2.26 13.91
C SER A 32 -12.91 -3.72 14.37
N GLU A 33 -13.80 -4.09 15.31
CA GLU A 33 -13.98 -5.48 15.76
C GLU A 33 -14.84 -6.32 14.79
N ASN A 34 -15.55 -5.69 13.87
CA ASN A 34 -16.50 -6.31 12.95
C ASN A 34 -15.96 -6.51 11.53
N GLY A 35 -14.63 -6.49 11.35
CA GLY A 35 -13.97 -6.83 10.09
C GLY A 35 -13.37 -5.65 9.33
N ILE A 36 -13.56 -4.41 9.79
CA ILE A 36 -12.81 -3.25 9.31
C ILE A 36 -11.46 -3.24 10.02
N VAL A 37 -10.37 -3.23 9.26
CA VAL A 37 -9.02 -3.38 9.82
C VAL A 37 -8.12 -2.16 9.64
N GLY A 38 -8.56 -1.14 8.92
CA GLY A 38 -7.76 0.06 8.70
C GLY A 38 -8.48 1.12 7.88
N PHE A 39 -7.83 2.27 7.76
CA PHE A 39 -8.28 3.45 7.03
C PHE A 39 -7.27 3.79 5.94
N ASP A 40 -7.77 4.23 4.78
CA ASP A 40 -6.96 4.55 3.60
C ASP A 40 -7.48 5.81 2.91
N ILE A 41 -6.62 6.49 2.16
CA ILE A 41 -6.97 7.56 1.21
C ILE A 41 -6.45 7.19 -0.18
N ALA A 42 -7.29 7.36 -1.19
CA ALA A 42 -7.00 7.03 -2.58
C ALA A 42 -7.60 8.05 -3.55
N ALA A 43 -7.66 7.72 -4.83
CA ALA A 43 -8.15 8.51 -5.95
C ALA A 43 -7.17 9.61 -6.38
N ASP A 44 -7.66 10.66 -7.02
CA ASP A 44 -6.87 11.67 -7.74
C ASP A 44 -5.85 12.40 -6.83
N GLU A 45 -4.63 11.87 -6.83
CA GLU A 45 -3.52 12.42 -6.07
C GLU A 45 -3.08 13.80 -6.59
N ALA A 46 -3.14 14.00 -7.89
CA ALA A 46 -2.68 15.24 -8.51
C ALA A 46 -3.66 16.40 -8.32
N GLY A 47 -4.96 16.10 -8.37
CA GLY A 47 -6.02 17.12 -8.32
C GLY A 47 -6.43 17.55 -6.92
N TYR A 48 -6.19 16.71 -5.90
CA TYR A 48 -6.70 16.96 -4.54
C TYR A 48 -5.64 16.78 -3.46
N PRO A 49 -5.36 17.85 -2.66
CA PRO A 49 -4.45 17.77 -1.53
C PRO A 49 -5.07 16.96 -0.38
N ILE A 50 -4.22 16.51 0.55
CA ILE A 50 -4.65 15.71 1.70
C ILE A 50 -5.21 16.51 2.87
N ASP A 51 -5.17 17.83 2.81
CA ASP A 51 -5.47 18.72 3.96
C ASP A 51 -6.87 18.50 4.55
N ASN A 52 -7.86 18.18 3.71
CA ASN A 52 -9.22 17.86 4.17
C ASN A 52 -9.31 16.55 4.96
N HIS A 53 -8.26 15.75 4.98
CA HIS A 53 -8.27 14.41 5.57
C HIS A 53 -7.45 14.31 6.84
N ILE A 54 -6.57 15.29 7.13
CA ILE A 54 -5.65 15.26 8.28
C ILE A 54 -6.38 14.93 9.59
N ASP A 55 -7.45 15.66 9.93
CA ASP A 55 -8.20 15.42 11.17
C ASP A 55 -8.78 13.97 11.25
N ALA A 56 -9.14 13.39 10.11
CA ALA A 56 -9.64 12.02 10.07
C ALA A 56 -8.52 11.01 10.35
N PHE A 57 -7.33 11.24 9.80
CA PHE A 57 -6.16 10.40 10.04
C PHE A 57 -5.64 10.59 11.46
N ASP A 58 -5.64 11.80 12.01
CA ASP A 58 -5.32 12.05 13.42
C ASP A 58 -6.27 11.29 14.34
N TYR A 59 -7.58 11.31 14.06
CA TYR A 59 -8.58 10.54 14.81
C TYR A 59 -8.28 9.03 14.77
N VAL A 60 -7.96 8.49 13.59
CA VAL A 60 -7.62 7.07 13.40
C VAL A 60 -6.36 6.70 14.18
N ASN A 61 -5.33 7.55 14.11
CA ASN A 61 -4.06 7.37 14.82
C ASN A 61 -4.24 7.41 16.36
N GLN A 62 -4.99 8.37 16.88
CA GLN A 62 -5.31 8.51 18.31
C GLN A 62 -6.05 7.27 18.84
N ASN A 63 -6.91 6.66 18.02
CA ASN A 63 -7.62 5.41 18.35
C ASN A 63 -6.80 4.13 18.06
N LYS A 64 -5.51 4.27 17.70
CA LYS A 64 -4.58 3.16 17.42
C LYS A 64 -5.09 2.20 16.35
N LEU A 65 -5.82 2.70 15.38
CA LEU A 65 -6.28 1.94 14.23
C LEU A 65 -5.21 1.95 13.14
N ASN A 66 -5.25 0.96 12.26
CA ASN A 66 -4.25 0.85 11.21
C ASN A 66 -4.50 1.86 10.09
N ILE A 67 -3.41 2.38 9.53
CA ILE A 67 -3.40 3.38 8.47
C ILE A 67 -2.57 2.89 7.29
N THR A 68 -3.11 3.07 6.09
CA THR A 68 -2.37 3.11 4.83
C THR A 68 -2.80 4.37 4.06
N ALA A 69 -2.03 4.81 3.09
CA ALA A 69 -2.40 5.95 2.26
C ALA A 69 -1.72 5.85 0.90
N HIS A 70 -2.46 6.13 -0.17
CA HIS A 70 -1.92 6.20 -1.52
C HIS A 70 -1.09 7.49 -1.67
N ALA A 71 0.15 7.38 -2.13
CA ALA A 71 1.02 8.51 -2.42
C ALA A 71 2.17 8.11 -3.35
N GLY A 72 2.74 9.09 -4.07
CA GLY A 72 3.89 8.86 -4.93
C GLY A 72 3.58 8.00 -6.16
N GLU A 73 2.38 8.14 -6.71
CA GLU A 73 1.97 7.59 -8.00
C GLU A 73 1.86 8.72 -9.04
N ALA A 74 0.91 9.62 -8.90
CA ALA A 74 0.73 10.75 -9.80
C ALA A 74 1.63 11.94 -9.42
N LYS A 75 1.84 12.18 -8.11
CA LYS A 75 2.81 13.14 -7.58
C LYS A 75 4.14 12.46 -7.25
N GLY A 76 5.17 13.28 -7.03
CA GLY A 76 6.52 12.84 -6.72
C GLY A 76 6.76 12.51 -5.23
N PRO A 77 8.04 12.50 -4.82
CA PRO A 77 8.45 12.24 -3.44
C PRO A 77 7.80 13.14 -2.40
N GLU A 78 7.50 14.38 -2.76
CA GLU A 78 6.86 15.37 -1.90
C GLU A 78 5.51 14.88 -1.34
N SER A 79 4.74 14.15 -2.15
CA SER A 79 3.46 13.57 -1.71
C SER A 79 3.65 12.44 -0.71
N ILE A 80 4.74 11.68 -0.84
CA ILE A 80 5.08 10.61 0.10
C ILE A 80 5.50 11.23 1.43
N TRP A 81 6.38 12.25 1.42
CA TRP A 81 6.77 12.98 2.62
C TRP A 81 5.56 13.57 3.35
N GLU A 82 4.69 14.25 2.62
CA GLU A 82 3.48 14.85 3.16
C GLU A 82 2.56 13.80 3.81
N THR A 83 2.42 12.63 3.18
CA THR A 83 1.63 11.50 3.69
C THR A 83 2.22 10.92 4.98
N ILE A 84 3.54 10.80 5.07
CA ILE A 84 4.25 10.34 6.26
C ILE A 84 4.05 11.31 7.41
N GLU A 85 4.27 12.61 7.15
CA GLU A 85 4.25 13.65 8.17
C GLU A 85 2.85 13.97 8.68
N LYS A 86 1.87 14.02 7.78
CA LYS A 86 0.51 14.50 8.12
C LYS A 86 -0.51 13.38 8.34
N LEU A 87 -0.33 12.20 7.75
CA LEU A 87 -1.33 11.12 7.83
C LEU A 87 -0.88 9.94 8.70
N HIS A 88 0.33 9.97 9.25
CA HIS A 88 0.89 8.90 10.10
C HIS A 88 0.91 7.51 9.42
N ALA A 89 0.87 7.46 8.09
CA ALA A 89 0.85 6.22 7.35
C ALA A 89 2.23 5.54 7.37
N THR A 90 2.27 4.27 7.74
CA THR A 90 3.48 3.42 7.68
C THR A 90 3.46 2.46 6.51
N ARG A 91 2.31 2.31 5.87
CA ARG A 91 2.09 1.62 4.60
C ARG A 91 1.65 2.64 3.56
N ILE A 92 2.26 2.59 2.38
CA ILE A 92 2.03 3.57 1.32
C ILE A 92 1.60 2.82 0.06
N GLY A 93 0.39 3.11 -0.41
CA GLY A 93 -0.09 2.63 -1.69
C GLY A 93 0.77 3.22 -2.80
N HIS A 94 1.24 2.40 -3.70
CA HIS A 94 2.22 2.67 -4.74
C HIS A 94 3.59 3.11 -4.19
N GLY A 95 3.82 4.37 -3.94
CA GLY A 95 5.11 4.92 -3.49
C GLY A 95 6.22 4.81 -4.53
N VAL A 96 5.89 4.50 -5.79
CA VAL A 96 6.87 4.11 -6.83
C VAL A 96 7.80 5.24 -7.28
N ARG A 97 7.41 6.50 -7.02
CA ARG A 97 8.23 7.68 -7.32
C ARG A 97 9.16 8.09 -6.17
N CYS A 98 9.22 7.32 -5.08
CA CYS A 98 10.17 7.57 -3.98
C CYS A 98 11.63 7.61 -4.46
N THR A 99 11.95 6.87 -5.54
CA THR A 99 13.32 6.80 -6.09
C THR A 99 13.78 8.09 -6.80
N GLU A 100 12.95 9.11 -6.87
CA GLU A 100 13.30 10.45 -7.35
C GLU A 100 13.97 11.30 -6.26
N ASP A 101 13.92 10.85 -4.99
CA ASP A 101 14.57 11.47 -3.83
C ASP A 101 15.34 10.43 -3.00
N ASN A 102 16.67 10.47 -3.05
CA ASN A 102 17.52 9.53 -2.31
C ASN A 102 17.34 9.65 -0.79
N SER A 103 17.04 10.84 -0.27
CA SER A 103 16.82 11.03 1.17
C SER A 103 15.53 10.33 1.62
N LEU A 104 14.49 10.33 0.79
CA LEU A 104 13.27 9.58 1.03
C LEU A 104 13.52 8.07 0.96
N VAL A 105 14.27 7.59 -0.02
CA VAL A 105 14.64 6.16 -0.13
C VAL A 105 15.33 5.68 1.15
N ASP A 106 16.35 6.41 1.61
CA ASP A 106 17.08 6.09 2.83
C ASP A 106 16.17 6.12 4.08
N PHE A 107 15.28 7.11 4.14
CA PHE A 107 14.33 7.25 5.23
C PHE A 107 13.33 6.09 5.27
N LEU A 108 12.73 5.71 4.15
CA LEU A 108 11.78 4.61 4.04
C LEU A 108 12.41 3.27 4.45
N ALA A 109 13.61 2.99 3.95
CA ALA A 109 14.35 1.77 4.26
C ALA A 109 14.71 1.69 5.75
N LYS A 110 15.27 2.78 6.32
CA LYS A 110 15.71 2.85 7.73
C LYS A 110 14.57 2.75 8.72
N ASN A 111 13.42 3.31 8.39
CA ASN A 111 12.28 3.40 9.31
C ASN A 111 11.21 2.31 9.06
N ASN A 112 11.54 1.29 8.25
CA ASN A 112 10.66 0.15 7.98
C ASN A 112 9.27 0.54 7.41
N TYR A 113 9.23 1.48 6.47
CA TYR A 113 8.02 1.74 5.70
C TYR A 113 7.76 0.62 4.70
N HIS A 114 6.50 0.42 4.33
CA HIS A 114 6.09 -0.61 3.39
C HIS A 114 5.38 0.00 2.18
N LEU A 115 5.82 -0.37 0.97
CA LEU A 115 5.22 0.08 -0.28
C LEU A 115 4.35 -1.02 -0.91
N GLU A 116 3.17 -0.64 -1.38
CA GLU A 116 2.20 -1.55 -2.01
C GLU A 116 2.24 -1.36 -3.52
N ILE A 117 3.19 -2.02 -4.18
CA ILE A 117 3.49 -1.82 -5.61
C ILE A 117 2.42 -2.50 -6.49
N CYS A 118 1.94 -1.78 -7.50
CA CYS A 118 0.89 -2.23 -8.42
C CYS A 118 1.35 -2.05 -9.87
N LEU A 119 2.11 -3.03 -10.41
CA LEU A 119 2.82 -2.92 -11.69
C LEU A 119 1.90 -2.58 -12.85
N THR A 120 0.82 -3.36 -13.02
CA THR A 120 -0.14 -3.15 -14.10
C THR A 120 -0.89 -1.83 -13.96
N SER A 121 -1.27 -1.45 -12.73
CA SER A 121 -1.94 -0.18 -12.48
C SER A 121 -1.04 1.00 -12.83
N ASN A 122 0.22 0.97 -12.41
CA ASN A 122 1.18 2.06 -12.68
C ASN A 122 1.45 2.30 -14.18
N LEU A 123 1.34 1.25 -15.02
CA LEU A 123 1.38 1.44 -16.47
C LEU A 123 0.07 2.01 -17.01
N LYS A 124 -1.07 1.56 -16.49
CA LYS A 124 -2.40 2.03 -16.94
C LYS A 124 -2.68 3.47 -16.54
N THR A 125 -2.23 3.89 -15.37
CA THR A 125 -2.30 5.29 -14.91
C THR A 125 -1.26 6.19 -15.59
N LYS A 126 -0.37 5.58 -16.42
CA LYS A 126 0.74 6.27 -17.09
C LYS A 126 1.75 6.91 -16.14
N THR A 127 1.89 6.37 -14.94
CA THR A 127 3.00 6.68 -14.05
C THR A 127 4.32 6.28 -14.69
N PHE A 128 4.32 5.16 -15.43
CA PHE A 128 5.42 4.72 -16.30
C PHE A 128 4.86 4.33 -17.68
N ASN A 129 5.66 4.50 -18.74
CA ASN A 129 5.26 4.12 -20.09
C ASN A 129 5.52 2.63 -20.38
N SER A 130 6.44 2.02 -19.63
CA SER A 130 6.82 0.61 -19.80
C SER A 130 7.35 0.01 -18.49
N TYR A 131 7.38 -1.31 -18.38
CA TYR A 131 8.02 -2.00 -17.25
C TYR A 131 9.52 -1.73 -17.17
N LEU A 132 10.18 -1.41 -18.28
CA LEU A 132 11.60 -1.05 -18.30
C LEU A 132 11.90 0.24 -17.53
N GLU A 133 10.95 1.19 -17.56
CA GLU A 133 11.07 2.47 -16.83
C GLU A 133 10.66 2.35 -15.36
N HIS A 134 9.92 1.30 -15.00
CA HIS A 134 9.35 1.14 -13.67
C HIS A 134 10.42 0.91 -12.60
N THR A 135 10.27 1.52 -11.45
CA THR A 135 11.27 1.60 -10.39
C THR A 135 11.35 0.38 -9.46
N LEU A 136 10.60 -0.70 -9.72
CA LEU A 136 10.51 -1.88 -8.85
C LEU A 136 11.86 -2.41 -8.37
N ASN A 137 12.82 -2.63 -9.29
CA ASN A 137 14.13 -3.14 -8.94
C ASN A 137 14.94 -2.16 -8.08
N LYS A 138 14.86 -0.85 -8.37
CA LYS A 138 15.52 0.18 -7.57
C LYS A 138 15.01 0.18 -6.12
N ILE A 139 13.68 0.09 -5.94
CA ILE A 139 13.05 0.03 -4.61
C ILE A 139 13.48 -1.24 -3.87
N TYR A 140 13.43 -2.39 -4.54
CA TYR A 140 13.84 -3.67 -3.95
C TYR A 140 15.30 -3.68 -3.51
N ASP A 141 16.20 -3.18 -4.37
CA ASP A 141 17.66 -3.14 -4.13
C ASP A 141 18.02 -2.12 -3.03
N SER A 142 17.18 -1.10 -2.81
CA SER A 142 17.32 -0.16 -1.68
C SER A 142 16.86 -0.73 -0.33
N SER A 143 16.46 -2.01 -0.28
CA SER A 143 15.99 -2.69 0.93
C SER A 143 14.72 -2.10 1.55
N ILE A 144 13.96 -1.31 0.80
CA ILE A 144 12.62 -0.88 1.21
C ILE A 144 11.70 -2.10 1.21
N SER A 145 10.92 -2.27 2.26
CA SER A 145 9.88 -3.31 2.31
C SER A 145 8.81 -3.05 1.28
N LEU A 146 8.42 -4.07 0.51
CA LEU A 146 7.39 -3.93 -0.49
C LEU A 146 6.55 -5.22 -0.65
N SER A 147 5.35 -5.05 -1.17
CA SER A 147 4.48 -6.13 -1.67
C SER A 147 4.03 -5.85 -3.10
N LEU A 148 3.72 -6.92 -3.85
CA LEU A 148 3.04 -6.81 -5.13
C LEU A 148 1.53 -6.89 -4.92
N ASN A 149 0.80 -6.00 -5.54
CA ASN A 149 -0.64 -5.83 -5.38
C ASN A 149 -1.30 -5.55 -6.73
N THR A 150 -2.61 -5.73 -6.80
CA THR A 150 -3.36 -5.59 -8.05
C THR A 150 -3.96 -4.21 -8.24
N ASP A 151 -4.09 -3.43 -7.15
CA ASP A 151 -4.98 -2.28 -7.13
C ASP A 151 -6.42 -2.68 -7.54
N GLY A 152 -7.14 -1.86 -8.24
CA GLY A 152 -8.48 -2.13 -8.75
C GLY A 152 -8.50 -3.23 -9.81
N ARG A 153 -8.62 -4.50 -9.40
CA ARG A 153 -8.55 -5.68 -10.28
C ARG A 153 -9.41 -5.58 -11.53
N THR A 154 -10.63 -5.10 -11.39
CA THR A 154 -11.57 -4.95 -12.50
C THR A 154 -11.11 -3.87 -13.49
N ILE A 155 -10.63 -2.74 -12.99
CA ILE A 155 -10.17 -1.62 -13.81
C ILE A 155 -8.83 -1.96 -14.46
N SER A 156 -7.90 -2.53 -13.67
CA SER A 156 -6.58 -2.93 -14.14
C SER A 156 -6.64 -4.22 -14.98
N ASN A 157 -7.76 -4.95 -14.94
CA ASN A 157 -7.91 -6.25 -15.62
C ASN A 157 -6.70 -7.15 -15.38
N THR A 158 -6.36 -7.35 -14.11
CA THR A 158 -5.21 -8.14 -13.67
C THR A 158 -5.56 -9.00 -12.47
N THR A 159 -4.74 -9.99 -12.21
CA THR A 159 -4.79 -10.84 -11.01
C THR A 159 -3.47 -10.76 -10.27
N LEU A 160 -3.46 -11.13 -8.99
CA LEU A 160 -2.21 -11.14 -8.23
C LEU A 160 -1.16 -12.08 -8.85
N SER A 161 -1.59 -13.22 -9.40
CA SER A 161 -0.69 -14.14 -10.09
C SER A 161 -0.06 -13.53 -11.35
N GLU A 162 -0.79 -12.69 -12.06
CA GLU A 162 -0.25 -11.93 -13.20
C GLU A 162 0.77 -10.88 -12.77
N GLU A 163 0.54 -10.16 -11.69
CA GLU A 163 1.53 -9.22 -11.13
C GLU A 163 2.86 -9.93 -10.78
N TYR A 164 2.77 -11.13 -10.16
CA TYR A 164 3.95 -11.95 -9.88
C TYR A 164 4.63 -12.48 -11.14
N LEU A 165 3.85 -12.86 -12.15
CA LEU A 165 4.37 -13.30 -13.45
C LEU A 165 5.07 -12.15 -14.20
N ILE A 166 4.55 -10.92 -14.10
CA ILE A 166 5.21 -9.71 -14.62
C ILE A 166 6.53 -9.48 -13.91
N ALA A 167 6.56 -9.54 -12.57
CA ALA A 167 7.80 -9.39 -11.82
C ALA A 167 8.85 -10.44 -12.23
N TYR A 168 8.44 -11.67 -12.46
CA TYR A 168 9.31 -12.74 -12.95
C TYR A 168 9.84 -12.45 -14.36
N LYS A 169 8.99 -12.09 -15.30
CA LYS A 169 9.34 -11.95 -16.73
C LYS A 169 10.04 -10.64 -17.06
N GLU A 170 9.49 -9.52 -16.56
CA GLU A 170 9.91 -8.19 -16.97
C GLU A 170 11.03 -7.63 -16.05
N PHE A 171 11.11 -8.09 -14.79
CA PHE A 171 12.07 -7.61 -13.81
C PHE A 171 13.13 -8.64 -13.42
N ASN A 172 13.10 -9.83 -14.04
CA ASN A 172 14.00 -10.96 -13.76
C ASN A 172 14.00 -11.36 -12.26
N TRP A 173 12.83 -11.35 -11.64
CA TRP A 173 12.69 -11.80 -10.26
C TRP A 173 12.65 -13.33 -10.17
N ASP A 174 13.53 -13.89 -9.36
CA ASP A 174 13.52 -15.29 -9.02
C ASP A 174 12.53 -15.63 -7.89
N LEU A 175 12.38 -16.92 -7.62
CA LEU A 175 11.50 -17.40 -6.54
C LEU A 175 11.93 -16.87 -5.17
N LYS A 176 13.21 -16.57 -4.95
CA LYS A 176 13.70 -16.02 -3.69
C LYS A 176 13.21 -14.60 -3.46
N LYS A 177 13.26 -13.75 -4.49
CA LYS A 177 12.71 -12.39 -4.44
C LYS A 177 11.19 -12.42 -4.23
N LEU A 178 10.47 -13.28 -4.96
CA LEU A 178 9.02 -13.45 -4.82
C LEU A 178 8.63 -13.95 -3.43
N LYS A 179 9.35 -14.93 -2.87
CA LYS A 179 9.16 -15.41 -1.50
C LYS A 179 9.34 -14.28 -0.49
N LYS A 180 10.46 -13.53 -0.58
CA LYS A 180 10.73 -12.40 0.33
C LYS A 180 9.58 -11.39 0.30
N THR A 181 9.11 -11.02 -0.88
CA THR A 181 8.01 -10.07 -1.07
C THR A 181 6.70 -10.57 -0.43
N ASN A 182 6.38 -11.87 -0.55
CA ASN A 182 5.24 -12.46 0.16
C ASN A 182 5.38 -12.39 1.68
N LEU A 183 6.58 -12.65 2.20
CA LEU A 183 6.83 -12.56 3.66
C LEU A 183 6.69 -11.13 4.17
N GLU A 184 7.19 -10.14 3.43
CA GLU A 184 6.99 -8.72 3.76
C GLU A 184 5.51 -8.32 3.70
N ALA A 185 4.77 -8.76 2.67
CA ALA A 185 3.32 -8.54 2.60
C ALA A 185 2.58 -9.06 3.84
N ILE A 186 2.94 -10.25 4.31
CA ILE A 186 2.35 -10.84 5.54
C ILE A 186 2.74 -10.00 6.76
N LYS A 187 4.01 -9.64 6.89
CA LYS A 187 4.53 -8.85 8.02
C LYS A 187 3.76 -7.54 8.19
N PHE A 188 3.56 -6.82 7.10
CA PHE A 188 2.89 -5.53 7.08
C PHE A 188 1.36 -5.60 6.94
N SER A 189 0.79 -6.78 6.75
CA SER A 189 -0.69 -6.94 6.75
C SER A 189 -1.29 -6.53 8.10
N PHE A 190 -2.53 -6.09 8.10
CA PHE A 190 -3.29 -5.79 9.33
C PHE A 190 -3.96 -7.04 9.93
N SER A 191 -3.45 -8.21 9.61
CA SER A 191 -3.93 -9.49 10.16
C SER A 191 -3.42 -9.73 11.58
N SER A 192 -4.12 -10.58 12.36
CA SER A 192 -3.67 -11.00 13.68
C SER A 192 -2.38 -11.81 13.60
N TYR A 193 -1.66 -11.88 14.73
CA TYR A 193 -0.41 -12.62 14.82
C TYR A 193 -0.57 -14.11 14.42
N GLU A 194 -1.65 -14.75 14.85
CA GLU A 194 -1.92 -16.16 14.55
C GLU A 194 -2.11 -16.41 13.04
N ILE A 195 -2.76 -15.46 12.35
CA ILE A 195 -2.91 -15.53 10.89
C ILE A 195 -1.58 -15.33 10.21
N LYS A 196 -0.78 -14.35 10.64
CA LYS A 196 0.56 -14.10 10.10
C LYS A 196 1.46 -15.32 10.27
N ASP A 197 1.54 -15.89 11.47
CA ASP A 197 2.34 -17.09 11.76
C ASP A 197 1.94 -18.28 10.86
N LYS A 198 0.64 -18.52 10.74
CA LYS A 198 0.13 -19.58 9.85
C LYS A 198 0.54 -19.35 8.39
N LEU A 199 0.42 -18.12 7.89
CA LEU A 199 0.76 -17.79 6.50
C LEU A 199 2.28 -17.88 6.26
N ILE A 200 3.11 -17.44 7.21
CA ILE A 200 4.57 -17.56 7.14
C ILE A 200 4.97 -19.04 7.03
N LYS A 201 4.37 -19.94 7.84
CA LYS A 201 4.63 -21.38 7.76
C LYS A 201 4.27 -21.95 6.39
N ILE A 202 3.11 -21.57 5.84
CA ILE A 202 2.69 -21.99 4.49
C ILE A 202 3.70 -21.50 3.44
N ILE A 203 4.08 -20.22 3.44
CA ILE A 203 5.06 -19.68 2.50
C ILE A 203 6.39 -20.42 2.63
N ASN A 204 6.88 -20.64 3.84
CA ASN A 204 8.16 -21.33 4.04
C ASN A 204 8.16 -22.80 3.58
N SER A 205 7.03 -23.46 3.57
CA SER A 205 6.90 -24.84 3.07
C SER A 205 6.61 -24.94 1.56
N SER A 206 6.27 -23.83 0.90
CA SER A 206 5.87 -23.82 -0.52
C SER A 206 7.00 -23.38 -1.48
N TYR A 207 8.10 -22.83 -0.97
CA TYR A 207 9.23 -22.33 -1.75
C TYR A 207 10.50 -23.09 -1.44
#